data_9213c1fffd85de3ccd6649d88da63551
#
_entry.id   9213c1fffd85de3ccd6649d88da63551
#
_cell.length_a   1.000
_cell.length_b   1.000
_cell.length_c   1.000
_cell.angle_alpha   90.00
_cell.angle_beta   90.00
_cell.angle_gamma   90.00
#
_symmetry.space_group_name_H-M   'P 1'
#
loop_
_entity.id
_entity.type
_entity.pdbx_description
1 polymer ?
#
loop_
_entity_poly.entity_id
_entity_poly.type
_entity_poly.pdbx_seq_one_letter_code
_entity_poly.pdbx_strand_id
1 'polypeptide(L)'
;VTDWPDVRFRGTVEGFYGTPWSHEARLRQIDFYGRNKLNTYIYGPKDDLYHRHRWRMPYPEEEAQRISELAIYAREHGVNFCWAIHPGVDIRWNDADRDTLVAKLESVYKLGVRSFAVFFDDISGDGTDPARQAALLNHVNRVFIHKHSDVTPLMMCPTIYNRSWSTDNDKY
;
A
#
# COMPACT_ATOMS: atom_id res chain seq x y z
N VAL A 1 29.43 5.43 -20.41
CA VAL A 1 28.12 4.88 -20.83
C VAL A 1 27.06 5.60 -19.99
N THR A 2 26.09 6.21 -20.65
CA THR A 2 24.92 6.80 -19.99
C THR A 2 23.77 5.81 -20.12
N ASP A 3 23.10 5.51 -19.02
CA ASP A 3 22.06 4.50 -18.96
C ASP A 3 20.99 4.90 -17.95
N TRP A 4 19.72 4.73 -18.31
CA TRP A 4 18.56 4.98 -17.49
C TRP A 4 17.44 3.98 -17.79
N PRO A 5 16.57 3.65 -16.82
CA PRO A 5 15.44 2.76 -17.04
C PRO A 5 14.30 3.44 -17.79
N ASP A 6 13.68 2.74 -18.74
CA ASP A 6 12.49 3.23 -19.48
C ASP A 6 11.18 3.10 -18.68
N VAL A 7 11.16 2.18 -17.69
CA VAL A 7 9.96 1.94 -16.87
C VAL A 7 10.03 2.74 -15.57
N ARG A 8 8.97 3.50 -15.28
CA ARG A 8 8.92 4.38 -14.11
C ARG A 8 8.95 3.63 -12.78
N PHE A 9 8.16 2.56 -12.63
CA PHE A 9 8.08 1.75 -11.41
C PHE A 9 8.73 0.40 -11.65
N ARG A 10 9.71 0.05 -10.83
CA ARG A 10 10.50 -1.18 -10.95
C ARG A 10 10.73 -1.74 -9.56
N GLY A 11 10.20 -2.91 -9.29
CA GLY A 11 10.32 -3.53 -7.97
C GLY A 11 9.34 -4.66 -7.77
N THR A 12 8.95 -4.89 -6.54
CA THR A 12 8.03 -5.97 -6.18
C THR A 12 6.91 -5.52 -5.25
N VAL A 13 5.86 -6.32 -5.23
CA VAL A 13 4.82 -6.29 -4.22
C VAL A 13 5.03 -7.49 -3.29
N GLU A 14 5.29 -7.24 -2.00
CA GLU A 14 5.23 -8.27 -0.97
C GLU A 14 3.76 -8.44 -0.57
N GLY A 15 3.02 -9.24 -1.33
CA GLY A 15 1.60 -9.49 -1.15
C GLY A 15 1.22 -10.95 -1.40
N PHE A 16 2.22 -11.82 -1.52
CA PHE A 16 2.04 -13.25 -1.76
C PHE A 16 1.53 -13.98 -0.52
N TYR A 17 0.91 -15.14 -0.74
CA TYR A 17 0.55 -16.09 0.31
C TYR A 17 1.74 -16.94 0.71
N GLY A 18 1.73 -17.48 1.92
CA GLY A 18 2.81 -18.27 2.49
C GLY A 18 3.63 -17.49 3.53
N THR A 19 4.86 -17.89 3.74
CA THR A 19 5.73 -17.25 4.72
C THR A 19 6.23 -15.90 4.20
N PRO A 20 5.92 -14.78 4.87
CA PRO A 20 6.40 -13.47 4.46
C PRO A 20 7.92 -13.34 4.67
N TRP A 21 8.51 -12.33 4.09
CA TRP A 21 9.91 -12.05 4.33
C TRP A 21 10.17 -11.61 5.77
N SER A 22 11.31 -12.01 6.32
CA SER A 22 11.75 -11.46 7.60
C SER A 22 12.13 -9.98 7.46
N HIS A 23 12.21 -9.27 8.57
CA HIS A 23 12.61 -7.87 8.57
C HIS A 23 13.98 -7.66 7.92
N GLU A 24 14.96 -8.52 8.25
CA GLU A 24 16.29 -8.48 7.67
C GLU A 24 16.28 -8.83 6.17
N ALA A 25 15.38 -9.71 5.72
CA ALA A 25 15.22 -10.01 4.30
C ALA A 25 14.67 -8.80 3.54
N ARG A 26 13.73 -8.05 4.12
CA ARG A 26 13.22 -6.79 3.56
C ARG A 26 14.32 -5.74 3.41
N LEU A 27 15.15 -5.56 4.43
CA LEU A 27 16.30 -4.64 4.36
C LEU A 27 17.29 -5.05 3.26
N ARG A 28 17.65 -6.34 3.16
CA ARG A 28 18.50 -6.84 2.08
C ARG A 28 17.87 -6.65 0.69
N GLN A 29 16.55 -6.81 0.59
CA GLN A 29 15.84 -6.60 -0.67
C GLN A 29 15.87 -5.13 -1.10
N ILE A 30 15.72 -4.20 -0.15
CA ILE A 30 15.81 -2.76 -0.40
C ILE A 30 17.23 -2.38 -0.85
N ASP A 31 18.28 -2.89 -0.19
CA ASP A 31 19.67 -2.69 -0.61
C ASP A 31 19.92 -3.22 -2.02
N PHE A 32 19.44 -4.44 -2.31
CA PHE A 32 19.51 -5.01 -3.66
C PHE A 32 18.83 -4.11 -4.71
N TYR A 33 17.66 -3.53 -4.38
CA TYR A 33 16.95 -2.64 -5.30
C TYR A 33 17.77 -1.39 -5.60
N GLY A 34 18.27 -0.71 -4.59
CA GLY A 34 19.09 0.48 -4.77
C GLY A 34 20.31 0.25 -5.68
N ARG A 35 20.96 -0.91 -5.54
CA ARG A 35 22.12 -1.28 -6.37
C ARG A 35 21.76 -1.67 -7.81
N ASN A 36 20.52 -2.10 -8.07
CA ASN A 36 20.10 -2.68 -9.35
C ASN A 36 19.06 -1.83 -10.09
N LYS A 37 18.98 -0.53 -9.82
CA LYS A 37 18.04 0.41 -10.46
C LYS A 37 16.56 0.06 -10.27
N LEU A 38 16.21 -0.75 -9.28
CA LEU A 38 14.86 -0.94 -8.82
C LEU A 38 14.53 0.19 -7.84
N ASN A 39 13.31 0.68 -7.86
CA ASN A 39 12.95 1.89 -7.11
C ASN A 39 11.63 1.80 -6.34
N THR A 40 11.01 0.63 -6.29
CA THR A 40 9.69 0.49 -5.67
C THR A 40 9.59 -0.82 -4.89
N TYR A 41 9.24 -0.71 -3.62
CA TYR A 41 8.90 -1.85 -2.79
C TYR A 41 7.52 -1.61 -2.18
N ILE A 42 6.54 -2.42 -2.54
CA ILE A 42 5.18 -2.32 -2.02
C ILE A 42 5.00 -3.34 -0.91
N TYR A 43 4.78 -2.83 0.31
CA TYR A 43 4.59 -3.60 1.53
C TYR A 43 3.10 -3.88 1.76
N GLY A 44 2.71 -5.14 1.65
CA GLY A 44 1.36 -5.63 1.91
C GLY A 44 1.34 -7.13 2.24
N PRO A 45 2.22 -7.62 3.19
CA PRO A 45 2.30 -9.04 3.52
C PRO A 45 1.00 -9.53 4.12
N LYS A 46 0.53 -10.69 3.66
CA LYS A 46 -0.80 -11.25 4.01
C LYS A 46 -0.95 -11.62 5.49
N ASP A 47 0.14 -11.75 6.23
CA ASP A 47 0.16 -12.04 7.66
C ASP A 47 0.26 -10.79 8.55
N ASP A 48 0.50 -9.61 7.98
CA ASP A 48 0.39 -8.37 8.73
C ASP A 48 -1.09 -8.07 9.02
N LEU A 49 -1.47 -8.29 10.27
CA LEU A 49 -2.84 -8.08 10.71
C LEU A 49 -3.27 -6.62 10.62
N TYR A 50 -2.35 -5.69 10.80
CA TYR A 50 -2.66 -4.27 10.97
C TYR A 50 -2.81 -3.51 9.65
N HIS A 51 -2.43 -4.09 8.54
CA HIS A 51 -2.76 -3.56 7.23
C HIS A 51 -4.03 -4.21 6.64
N ARG A 52 -4.49 -5.37 7.18
CA ARG A 52 -5.60 -6.15 6.63
C ARG A 52 -6.71 -6.40 7.66
N HIS A 53 -6.67 -7.49 8.42
CA HIS A 53 -7.77 -7.92 9.31
C HIS A 53 -8.03 -6.98 10.49
N ARG A 54 -7.02 -6.26 10.96
CA ARG A 54 -7.09 -5.28 12.05
C ARG A 54 -6.72 -3.88 11.58
N TRP A 55 -7.03 -3.56 10.34
CA TRP A 55 -6.62 -2.31 9.70
C TRP A 55 -7.08 -1.05 10.46
N ARG A 56 -8.17 -1.15 11.23
CA ARG A 56 -8.67 -0.07 12.09
C ARG A 56 -7.80 0.19 13.32
N MET A 57 -6.95 -0.77 13.70
CA MET A 57 -6.12 -0.64 14.89
C MET A 57 -4.77 0.01 14.54
N PRO A 58 -4.19 0.82 15.44
CA PRO A 58 -2.82 1.28 15.27
C PRO A 58 -1.85 0.10 15.32
N TYR A 59 -0.68 0.27 14.73
CA TYR A 59 0.41 -0.68 14.91
C TYR A 59 0.89 -0.67 16.36
N PRO A 60 1.20 -1.83 16.97
CA PRO A 60 2.01 -1.90 18.18
C PRO A 60 3.36 -1.22 17.97
N GLU A 61 3.96 -0.77 19.06
CA GLU A 61 5.19 0.04 19.00
C GLU A 61 6.33 -0.64 18.24
N GLU A 62 6.56 -1.94 18.49
CA GLU A 62 7.62 -2.70 17.85
C GLU A 62 7.42 -2.81 16.32
N GLU A 63 6.20 -3.13 15.86
CA GLU A 63 5.89 -3.21 14.44
C GLU A 63 5.93 -1.82 13.78
N ALA A 64 5.46 -0.79 14.47
CA ALA A 64 5.56 0.59 13.99
C ALA A 64 7.02 1.01 13.80
N GLN A 65 7.90 0.66 14.73
CA GLN A 65 9.33 0.93 14.64
C GLN A 65 9.96 0.21 13.44
N ARG A 66 9.60 -1.06 13.18
CA ARG A 66 10.08 -1.82 12.02
C ARG A 66 9.62 -1.20 10.69
N ILE A 67 8.37 -0.72 10.61
CA ILE A 67 7.89 0.01 9.42
C ILE A 67 8.66 1.32 9.23
N SER A 68 8.90 2.05 10.30
CA SER A 68 9.68 3.29 10.25
C SER A 68 11.11 3.04 9.76
N GLU A 69 11.77 2.00 10.26
CA GLU A 69 13.11 1.61 9.83
C GLU A 69 13.14 1.28 8.33
N LEU A 70 12.18 0.47 7.84
CA LEU A 70 12.08 0.14 6.41
C LEU A 70 11.87 1.39 5.54
N ALA A 71 11.02 2.31 5.96
CA ALA A 71 10.74 3.53 5.22
C ALA A 71 11.97 4.46 5.13
N ILE A 72 12.72 4.59 6.23
CA ILE A 72 13.96 5.38 6.29
C ILE A 72 15.04 4.73 5.44
N TYR A 73 15.27 3.44 5.64
CA TYR A 73 16.27 2.67 4.91
C TYR A 73 16.04 2.68 3.40
N ALA A 74 14.77 2.51 2.97
CA ALA A 74 14.42 2.57 1.56
C ALA A 74 14.74 3.94 0.95
N ARG A 75 14.40 5.03 1.65
CA ARG A 75 14.71 6.39 1.18
C ARG A 75 16.21 6.62 1.02
N GLU A 76 17.03 6.13 1.95
CA GLU A 76 18.50 6.22 1.89
C GLU A 76 19.09 5.46 0.70
N HIS A 77 18.39 4.41 0.21
CA HIS A 77 18.78 3.61 -0.94
C HIS A 77 18.10 4.02 -2.25
N GLY A 78 17.38 5.14 -2.28
CA GLY A 78 16.67 5.60 -3.47
C GLY A 78 15.46 4.73 -3.86
N VAL A 79 14.92 3.98 -2.90
CA VAL A 79 13.77 3.09 -3.10
C VAL A 79 12.52 3.71 -2.47
N ASN A 80 11.42 3.72 -3.20
CA ASN A 80 10.13 4.14 -2.71
C ASN A 80 9.48 3.00 -1.92
N PHE A 81 9.42 3.13 -0.60
CA PHE A 81 8.68 2.22 0.27
C PHE A 81 7.20 2.61 0.27
N CYS A 82 6.39 1.81 -0.42
CA CYS A 82 4.95 2.00 -0.50
C CYS A 82 4.24 1.08 0.51
N TRP A 83 3.60 1.67 1.51
CA TRP A 83 2.81 0.91 2.47
C TRP A 83 1.38 0.75 1.94
N ALA A 84 0.90 -0.52 1.89
CA ALA A 84 -0.45 -0.83 1.44
C ALA A 84 -1.40 -1.05 2.61
N ILE A 85 -2.67 -0.62 2.47
CA ILE A 85 -3.78 -0.99 3.34
C ILE A 85 -4.80 -1.81 2.56
N HIS A 86 -5.36 -2.84 3.19
CA HIS A 86 -6.32 -3.75 2.58
C HIS A 86 -7.63 -3.81 3.40
N PRO A 87 -8.49 -2.78 3.31
CA PRO A 87 -9.68 -2.67 4.14
C PRO A 87 -10.87 -3.50 3.63
N GLY A 88 -10.79 -4.01 2.39
CA GLY A 88 -11.93 -4.55 1.65
C GLY A 88 -12.59 -5.78 2.25
N VAL A 89 -11.91 -6.47 3.18
CA VAL A 89 -12.44 -7.68 3.82
C VAL A 89 -13.69 -7.40 4.66
N ASP A 90 -13.73 -6.24 5.35
CA ASP A 90 -14.79 -5.92 6.32
C ASP A 90 -15.17 -4.45 6.37
N ILE A 91 -14.83 -3.67 5.36
CA ILE A 91 -15.18 -2.25 5.27
C ILE A 91 -16.71 -2.06 5.22
N ARG A 92 -17.22 -1.13 6.02
CA ARG A 92 -18.67 -0.86 6.16
C ARG A 92 -19.17 0.27 5.27
N TRP A 93 -18.29 0.95 4.54
CA TRP A 93 -18.60 2.05 3.63
C TRP A 93 -19.28 3.26 4.29
N ASN A 94 -19.13 3.43 5.59
CA ASN A 94 -19.66 4.56 6.37
C ASN A 94 -18.55 5.59 6.68
N ASP A 95 -18.96 6.74 7.22
CA ASP A 95 -18.04 7.82 7.56
C ASP A 95 -17.01 7.39 8.61
N ALA A 96 -17.43 6.60 9.62
CA ALA A 96 -16.54 6.12 10.67
C ALA A 96 -15.37 5.28 10.13
N ASP A 97 -15.63 4.40 9.17
CA ASP A 97 -14.58 3.62 8.53
C ASP A 97 -13.71 4.48 7.60
N ARG A 98 -14.28 5.46 6.90
CA ARG A 98 -13.51 6.43 6.11
C ARG A 98 -12.56 7.25 6.97
N ASP A 99 -13.04 7.78 8.10
CA ASP A 99 -12.23 8.56 9.04
C ASP A 99 -11.14 7.70 9.68
N THR A 100 -11.48 6.47 10.06
CA THR A 100 -10.51 5.51 10.61
C THR A 100 -9.42 5.17 9.61
N LEU A 101 -9.76 4.98 8.33
CA LEU A 101 -8.77 4.72 7.27
C LEU A 101 -7.82 5.91 7.11
N VAL A 102 -8.35 7.13 7.06
CA VAL A 102 -7.53 8.35 6.98
C VAL A 102 -6.63 8.48 8.21
N ALA A 103 -7.16 8.24 9.42
CA ALA A 103 -6.36 8.26 10.65
C ALA A 103 -5.25 7.20 10.64
N LYS A 104 -5.49 6.02 10.06
CA LYS A 104 -4.47 4.99 9.88
C LYS A 104 -3.38 5.44 8.92
N LEU A 105 -3.72 6.02 7.77
CA LEU A 105 -2.75 6.57 6.83
C LEU A 105 -1.90 7.68 7.47
N GLU A 106 -2.52 8.59 8.23
CA GLU A 106 -1.82 9.64 8.99
C GLU A 106 -0.86 9.04 10.03
N SER A 107 -1.25 7.96 10.71
CA SER A 107 -0.37 7.30 11.68
C SER A 107 0.86 6.70 11.00
N VAL A 108 0.70 6.06 9.85
CA VAL A 108 1.80 5.47 9.08
C VAL A 108 2.67 6.56 8.40
N TYR A 109 2.07 7.68 7.98
CA TYR A 109 2.81 8.85 7.50
C TYR A 109 3.78 9.38 8.58
N LYS A 110 3.36 9.43 9.85
CA LYS A 110 4.21 9.83 10.97
C LYS A 110 5.41 8.90 11.19
N LEU A 111 5.33 7.65 10.74
CA LEU A 111 6.45 6.70 10.76
C LEU A 111 7.49 6.96 9.65
N GLY A 112 7.27 7.95 8.78
CA GLY A 112 8.20 8.30 7.71
C GLY A 112 7.82 7.74 6.34
N VAL A 113 6.72 6.99 6.21
CA VAL A 113 6.21 6.52 4.92
C VAL A 113 5.70 7.69 4.09
N ARG A 114 6.00 7.68 2.77
CA ARG A 114 5.64 8.73 1.81
C ARG A 114 4.95 8.21 0.56
N SER A 115 4.70 6.90 0.51
CA SER A 115 3.96 6.26 -0.58
C SER A 115 2.95 5.29 -0.02
N PHE A 116 1.74 5.32 -0.55
CA PHE A 116 0.61 4.57 -0.01
C PHE A 116 -0.13 3.85 -1.13
N ALA A 117 -0.69 2.68 -0.79
CA ALA A 117 -1.57 1.92 -1.66
C ALA A 117 -2.83 1.47 -0.92
N VAL A 118 -3.93 1.32 -1.64
CA VAL A 118 -5.16 0.69 -1.14
C VAL A 118 -5.45 -0.54 -1.98
N PHE A 119 -5.56 -1.68 -1.34
CA PHE A 119 -5.78 -2.96 -1.99
C PHE A 119 -7.20 -3.47 -1.73
N PHE A 120 -7.81 -3.99 -2.80
CA PHE A 120 -9.12 -4.66 -2.79
C PHE A 120 -9.07 -6.01 -3.52
N ASP A 121 -7.86 -6.54 -3.73
CA ASP A 121 -7.64 -7.86 -4.33
C ASP A 121 -8.07 -9.00 -3.38
N ASP A 122 -8.43 -10.14 -3.96
CA ASP A 122 -8.76 -11.39 -3.24
C ASP A 122 -9.81 -11.21 -2.14
N ILE A 123 -10.87 -10.46 -2.42
CA ILE A 123 -12.02 -10.27 -1.53
C ILE A 123 -13.33 -10.68 -2.21
N SER A 124 -14.39 -10.78 -1.41
CA SER A 124 -15.76 -11.05 -1.85
C SER A 124 -16.75 -10.16 -1.10
N GLY A 125 -18.01 -10.19 -1.53
CA GLY A 125 -19.09 -9.45 -0.88
C GLY A 125 -19.04 -7.94 -1.16
N ASP A 126 -19.54 -7.14 -0.23
CA ASP A 126 -19.74 -5.69 -0.38
C ASP A 126 -18.44 -4.90 -0.63
N GLY A 127 -17.28 -5.46 -0.25
CA GLY A 127 -15.97 -4.86 -0.50
C GLY A 127 -15.63 -4.72 -1.99
N THR A 128 -16.28 -5.51 -2.85
CA THR A 128 -15.98 -5.59 -4.29
C THR A 128 -16.67 -4.52 -5.15
N ASP A 129 -17.52 -3.68 -4.56
CA ASP A 129 -18.26 -2.65 -5.31
C ASP A 129 -17.30 -1.57 -5.86
N PRO A 130 -17.12 -1.45 -7.19
CA PRO A 130 -16.15 -0.53 -7.77
C PRO A 130 -16.52 0.93 -7.56
N ALA A 131 -17.79 1.29 -7.51
CA ALA A 131 -18.22 2.66 -7.27
C ALA A 131 -17.87 3.11 -5.85
N ARG A 132 -18.05 2.23 -4.87
CA ARG A 132 -17.66 2.48 -3.47
C ARG A 132 -16.14 2.53 -3.31
N GLN A 133 -15.40 1.64 -4.00
CA GLN A 133 -13.94 1.69 -4.04
C GLN A 133 -13.46 3.04 -4.60
N ALA A 134 -13.98 3.46 -5.75
CA ALA A 134 -13.63 4.74 -6.37
C ALA A 134 -13.98 5.94 -5.47
N ALA A 135 -15.16 5.93 -4.84
CA ALA A 135 -15.55 6.99 -3.91
C ALA A 135 -14.60 7.10 -2.71
N LEU A 136 -14.19 5.96 -2.13
CA LEU A 136 -13.21 5.93 -1.04
C LEU A 136 -11.84 6.47 -1.47
N LEU A 137 -11.34 6.03 -2.63
CA LEU A 137 -10.05 6.48 -3.16
C LEU A 137 -10.05 7.99 -3.45
N ASN A 138 -11.14 8.52 -4.03
CA ASN A 138 -11.30 9.95 -4.25
C ASN A 138 -11.35 10.73 -2.92
N HIS A 139 -11.96 10.17 -1.89
CA HIS A 139 -11.95 10.76 -0.55
C HIS A 139 -10.52 10.79 0.02
N VAL A 140 -9.80 9.67 -0.01
CA VAL A 140 -8.41 9.58 0.46
C VAL A 140 -7.50 10.55 -0.29
N ASN A 141 -7.62 10.64 -1.61
CA ASN A 141 -6.85 11.59 -2.41
C ASN A 141 -7.08 13.02 -1.93
N ARG A 142 -8.34 13.42 -1.74
CA ARG A 142 -8.70 14.79 -1.35
C ARG A 142 -8.23 15.15 0.06
N VAL A 143 -8.45 14.25 1.05
CA VAL A 143 -8.26 14.61 2.47
C VAL A 143 -6.91 14.21 3.04
N PHE A 144 -6.19 13.32 2.35
CA PHE A 144 -4.88 12.82 2.80
C PHE A 144 -3.78 13.12 1.75
N ILE A 145 -3.87 12.58 0.53
CA ILE A 145 -2.79 12.72 -0.46
C ILE A 145 -2.53 14.19 -0.80
N HIS A 146 -3.57 14.97 -1.12
CA HIS A 146 -3.41 16.38 -1.49
C HIS A 146 -3.07 17.30 -0.31
N LYS A 147 -3.23 16.82 0.91
CA LYS A 147 -2.83 17.54 2.13
C LYS A 147 -1.32 17.51 2.35
N HIS A 148 -0.65 16.46 1.90
CA HIS A 148 0.78 16.22 2.12
C HIS A 148 1.56 16.37 0.80
N SER A 149 2.32 17.45 0.66
CA SER A 149 3.08 17.77 -0.57
C SER A 149 4.23 16.79 -0.86
N ASP A 150 4.65 16.02 0.13
CA ASP A 150 5.76 15.05 0.07
C ASP A 150 5.28 13.59 -0.08
N VAL A 151 3.96 13.37 -0.24
CA VAL A 151 3.38 12.06 -0.49
C VAL A 151 3.22 11.84 -2.00
N THR A 152 3.59 10.64 -2.47
CA THR A 152 3.41 10.27 -3.89
C THR A 152 1.93 10.03 -4.23
N PRO A 153 1.55 10.05 -5.52
CA PRO A 153 0.20 9.67 -5.92
C PRO A 153 -0.21 8.29 -5.37
N LEU A 154 -1.46 8.18 -4.93
CA LEU A 154 -2.02 6.96 -4.37
C LEU A 154 -1.98 5.83 -5.40
N MET A 155 -1.48 4.68 -5.00
CA MET A 155 -1.59 3.43 -5.77
C MET A 155 -2.83 2.65 -5.34
N MET A 156 -3.37 1.81 -6.23
CA MET A 156 -4.48 0.94 -5.90
C MET A 156 -4.40 -0.39 -6.65
N CYS A 157 -4.98 -1.41 -6.04
CA CYS A 157 -5.32 -2.65 -6.74
C CYS A 157 -6.83 -2.89 -6.58
N PRO A 158 -7.63 -2.86 -7.67
CA PRO A 158 -9.06 -3.15 -7.60
C PRO A 158 -9.29 -4.65 -7.41
N THR A 159 -10.51 -5.04 -7.08
CA THR A 159 -10.87 -6.47 -6.96
C THR A 159 -10.75 -7.16 -8.32
N ILE A 160 -11.19 -6.51 -9.38
CA ILE A 160 -11.05 -7.02 -10.75
C ILE A 160 -9.95 -6.22 -11.46
N TYR A 161 -8.75 -6.76 -11.48
CA TYR A 161 -7.57 -6.16 -12.13
C TYR A 161 -7.18 -6.85 -13.44
N ASN A 162 -7.97 -7.82 -13.89
CA ASN A 162 -7.77 -8.48 -15.17
C ASN A 162 -9.08 -8.45 -15.97
N ARG A 163 -9.03 -7.91 -17.18
CA ARG A 163 -10.20 -7.78 -18.05
C ARG A 163 -10.92 -9.12 -18.31
N SER A 164 -10.21 -10.24 -18.37
CA SER A 164 -10.83 -11.55 -18.58
C SER A 164 -11.72 -12.01 -17.40
N TRP A 165 -11.60 -11.38 -16.24
CA TRP A 165 -12.42 -11.68 -15.05
C TRP A 165 -13.65 -10.78 -14.95
N SER A 166 -13.69 -9.71 -15.73
CA SER A 166 -14.83 -8.80 -15.73
C SER A 166 -15.97 -9.36 -16.58
N THR A 167 -17.14 -9.47 -15.98
CA THR A 167 -18.40 -9.78 -16.68
C THR A 167 -19.11 -8.51 -17.20
N ASP A 168 -18.68 -7.35 -16.74
CA ASP A 168 -19.23 -6.04 -17.08
C ASP A 168 -18.07 -5.02 -17.14
N ASN A 169 -17.56 -4.80 -18.36
CA ASN A 169 -16.41 -3.93 -18.59
C ASN A 169 -16.67 -2.45 -18.26
N ASP A 170 -17.93 -2.05 -18.07
CA ASP A 170 -18.30 -0.66 -17.79
C ASP A 170 -18.22 -0.29 -16.29
N LYS A 171 -17.97 -1.28 -15.41
CA LYS A 171 -17.88 -1.06 -13.96
C LYS A 171 -16.48 -0.78 -13.43
N TYR A 172 -15.45 -1.07 -14.24
CA TYR A 172 -14.04 -0.93 -13.84
C TYR A 172 -13.22 -0.07 -14.78
#